data_6fce5f78635d558598169f0c4ead7e69
#
_entry.id   6fce5f78635d558598169f0c4ead7e69
#
_cell.length_a   1.000
_cell.length_b   1.000
_cell.length_c   1.000
_cell.angle_alpha   90.00
_cell.angle_beta   90.00
_cell.angle_gamma   90.00
#
_symmetry.space_group_name_H-M   'P 1'
#
loop_
_entity.id
_entity.type
_entity.pdbx_description
1 polymer ?
#
loop_
_entity_poly.entity_id
_entity_poly.type
_entity_poly.pdbx_seq_one_letter_code
_entity_poly.pdbx_strand_id
1 'polypeptide(L)'
;MSVLDFVEDQHQYPISAVAKNEWLSFAMYTVESRAIPNMIDGLKPVQRFYLYSSLLNSKSDFKKVSAVAGIISDYGYNHGETSAAGAGQLMAATWNNNICLVEGRG
;
A
#
# COMPACT_ATOMS: atom_id res chain seq x y z
N MET A 1 -3.13 -1.77 29.69
CA MET A 1 -2.34 -0.86 30.58
C MET A 1 -2.89 0.54 30.45
N SER A 2 -3.23 1.19 31.55
CA SER A 2 -3.69 2.57 31.53
C SER A 2 -2.50 3.54 31.42
N VAL A 3 -2.76 4.78 31.03
CA VAL A 3 -1.72 5.82 30.97
C VAL A 3 -1.13 6.07 32.36
N LEU A 4 -1.95 5.98 33.39
CA LEU A 4 -1.48 6.15 34.80
C LEU A 4 -0.51 5.05 35.19
N ASP A 5 -0.80 3.80 34.86
CA ASP A 5 0.10 2.68 35.15
C ASP A 5 1.43 2.87 34.43
N PHE A 6 1.41 3.34 33.21
CA PHE A 6 2.60 3.65 32.43
C PHE A 6 3.43 4.75 33.11
N VAL A 7 2.79 5.82 33.58
CA VAL A 7 3.47 6.93 34.25
C VAL A 7 4.08 6.49 35.58
N GLU A 8 3.38 5.67 36.36
CA GLU A 8 3.88 5.14 37.63
C GLU A 8 5.07 4.19 37.43
N ASP A 9 5.05 3.41 36.34
CA ASP A 9 6.09 2.43 36.03
C ASP A 9 7.23 2.98 35.18
N GLN A 10 7.35 4.29 34.97
CA GLN A 10 8.37 4.92 34.12
C GLN A 10 9.80 4.46 34.44
N HIS A 11 10.11 4.17 35.68
CA HIS A 11 11.45 3.73 36.09
C HIS A 11 11.76 2.31 35.62
N GLN A 12 10.75 1.51 35.34
CA GLN A 12 10.88 0.11 34.93
C GLN A 12 10.90 -0.05 33.42
N TYR A 13 10.46 0.96 32.66
CA TYR A 13 10.40 0.95 31.19
C TYR A 13 11.34 1.99 30.62
N PRO A 14 12.60 1.62 30.29
CA PRO A 14 13.52 2.56 29.66
C PRO A 14 12.98 3.06 28.32
N ILE A 15 13.30 4.29 27.97
CA ILE A 15 12.88 4.94 26.72
C ILE A 15 13.25 4.08 25.50
N SER A 16 14.40 3.41 25.53
CA SER A 16 14.83 2.52 24.45
C SER A 16 13.86 1.36 24.21
N ALA A 17 13.26 0.79 25.26
CA ALA A 17 12.28 -0.29 25.13
C ALA A 17 10.97 0.22 24.56
N VAL A 18 10.50 1.39 24.99
CA VAL A 18 9.28 2.03 24.47
C VAL A 18 9.47 2.39 23.00
N ALA A 19 10.59 3.03 22.65
CA ALA A 19 10.90 3.39 21.27
C ALA A 19 10.99 2.16 20.37
N LYS A 20 11.59 1.06 20.85
CA LYS A 20 11.67 -0.19 20.12
C LYS A 20 10.29 -0.80 19.85
N ASN A 21 9.39 -0.80 20.83
CA ASN A 21 8.05 -1.32 20.68
C ASN A 21 7.23 -0.49 19.70
N GLU A 22 7.30 0.83 19.76
CA GLU A 22 6.64 1.73 18.83
C GLU A 22 7.17 1.54 17.40
N TRP A 23 8.49 1.45 17.26
CA TRP A 23 9.12 1.21 15.96
C TRP A 23 8.69 -0.14 15.37
N LEU A 24 8.66 -1.19 16.18
CA LEU A 24 8.25 -2.53 15.75
C LEU A 24 6.78 -2.54 15.30
N SER A 25 5.89 -1.88 16.04
CA SER A 25 4.47 -1.75 15.67
C SER A 25 4.31 -1.01 14.35
N PHE A 26 5.05 0.07 14.14
CA PHE A 26 5.03 0.82 12.88
C PHE A 26 5.58 -0.02 11.72
N ALA A 27 6.68 -0.74 11.93
CA ALA A 27 7.28 -1.60 10.93
C ALA A 27 6.33 -2.73 10.52
N MET A 28 5.66 -3.37 11.46
CA MET A 28 4.66 -4.40 11.18
C MET A 28 3.47 -3.84 10.41
N TYR A 29 2.96 -2.67 10.79
CA TYR A 29 1.90 -2.00 10.04
C TYR A 29 2.31 -1.73 8.60
N THR A 30 3.52 -1.22 8.37
CA THR A 30 4.03 -0.95 7.03
C THR A 30 4.16 -2.23 6.20
N VAL A 31 4.67 -3.29 6.80
CA VAL A 31 4.79 -4.59 6.13
C VAL A 31 3.42 -5.13 5.73
N GLU A 32 2.45 -5.13 6.64
CA GLU A 32 1.10 -5.62 6.37
C GLU A 32 0.36 -4.79 5.33
N SER A 33 0.50 -3.46 5.36
CA SER A 33 -0.24 -2.55 4.49
C SER A 33 0.41 -2.30 3.13
N ARG A 34 1.71 -2.58 2.96
CA ARG A 34 2.44 -2.24 1.73
C ARG A 34 3.26 -3.36 1.12
N ALA A 35 3.92 -4.17 1.94
CA ALA A 35 4.99 -5.05 1.48
C ALA A 35 4.55 -6.47 1.18
N ILE A 36 3.60 -7.01 1.93
CA ILE A 36 3.22 -8.42 1.83
C ILE A 36 2.06 -8.61 0.86
N PRO A 37 2.23 -9.43 -0.21
CA PRO A 37 1.13 -9.82 -1.07
C PRO A 37 0.09 -10.64 -0.32
N ASN A 38 -1.18 -10.48 -0.72
CA ASN A 38 -2.26 -11.28 -0.15
C ASN A 38 -2.15 -12.74 -0.57
N MET A 39 -2.42 -13.65 0.34
CA MET A 39 -2.34 -15.08 0.08
C MET A 39 -3.34 -15.57 -0.99
N ILE A 40 -4.48 -14.89 -1.13
CA ILE A 40 -5.55 -15.30 -2.05
C ILE A 40 -5.21 -14.93 -3.50
N ASP A 41 -4.80 -13.69 -3.75
CA ASP A 41 -4.60 -13.15 -5.09
C ASP A 41 -3.15 -12.79 -5.44
N GLY A 42 -2.25 -12.85 -4.47
CA GLY A 42 -0.85 -12.49 -4.66
C GLY A 42 -0.59 -11.00 -4.88
N LEU A 43 -1.59 -10.16 -4.68
CA LEU A 43 -1.47 -8.72 -4.89
C LEU A 43 -1.12 -7.98 -3.61
N LYS A 44 -0.22 -7.01 -3.72
CA LYS A 44 -0.01 -6.02 -2.67
C LYS A 44 -1.19 -5.04 -2.65
N PRO A 45 -1.46 -4.35 -1.52
CA PRO A 45 -2.60 -3.43 -1.45
C PRO A 45 -2.64 -2.38 -2.56
N VAL A 46 -1.51 -1.75 -2.89
CA VAL A 46 -1.46 -0.74 -3.96
C VAL A 46 -1.84 -1.33 -5.33
N GLN A 47 -1.41 -2.54 -5.61
CA GLN A 47 -1.74 -3.23 -6.86
C GLN A 47 -3.24 -3.52 -6.96
N ARG A 48 -3.84 -3.94 -5.86
CA ARG A 48 -5.27 -4.20 -5.81
C ARG A 48 -6.08 -2.93 -6.00
N PHE A 49 -5.71 -1.85 -5.34
CA PHE A 49 -6.37 -0.54 -5.52
C PHE A 49 -6.27 -0.07 -6.98
N TYR A 50 -5.09 -0.17 -7.56
CA TYR A 50 -4.88 0.23 -8.95
C TYR A 50 -5.71 -0.61 -9.92
N LEU A 51 -5.70 -1.93 -9.76
CA LEU A 51 -6.43 -2.84 -10.61
C LEU A 51 -7.95 -2.62 -10.50
N TYR A 52 -8.46 -2.44 -9.30
CA TYR A 52 -9.87 -2.16 -9.04
C TYR A 52 -10.30 -0.82 -9.66
N SER A 53 -9.50 0.22 -9.47
CA SER A 53 -9.74 1.53 -10.06
C SER A 53 -9.74 1.46 -11.59
N SER A 54 -8.79 0.75 -12.18
CA SER A 54 -8.73 0.56 -13.62
C SER A 54 -9.97 -0.17 -14.16
N LEU A 55 -10.40 -1.22 -13.47
CA LEU A 55 -11.56 -2.00 -13.85
C LEU A 55 -12.84 -1.17 -13.88
N LEU A 56 -13.02 -0.29 -12.91
CA LEU A 56 -14.20 0.56 -12.80
C LEU A 56 -14.18 1.76 -13.76
N ASN A 57 -13.00 2.31 -14.05
CA ASN A 57 -12.88 3.59 -14.74
C ASN A 57 -12.36 3.49 -16.17
N SER A 58 -11.85 2.33 -16.59
CA SER A 58 -11.28 2.12 -17.93
C SER A 58 -12.00 1.02 -18.70
N LYS A 59 -13.32 0.97 -18.61
CA LYS A 59 -14.12 -0.16 -19.09
C LYS A 59 -13.94 -0.49 -20.58
N SER A 60 -13.88 0.51 -21.44
CA SER A 60 -13.75 0.33 -22.89
C SER A 60 -12.63 1.13 -23.52
N ASP A 61 -12.06 2.07 -22.80
CA ASP A 61 -11.07 3.00 -23.32
C ASP A 61 -9.80 3.01 -22.46
N PHE A 62 -8.69 3.36 -23.10
CA PHE A 62 -7.45 3.62 -22.38
C PHE A 62 -7.56 4.91 -21.58
N LYS A 63 -7.06 4.89 -20.34
CA LYS A 63 -7.01 6.04 -19.45
C LYS A 63 -5.56 6.38 -19.12
N LYS A 64 -5.31 7.64 -18.84
CA LYS A 64 -3.98 8.08 -18.38
C LYS A 64 -3.67 7.44 -17.03
N VAL A 65 -2.42 7.04 -16.83
CA VAL A 65 -1.94 6.49 -15.56
C VAL A 65 -2.18 7.46 -14.41
N SER A 66 -1.93 8.75 -14.64
CA SER A 66 -2.18 9.79 -13.63
C SER A 66 -3.64 9.90 -13.23
N ALA A 67 -4.56 9.73 -14.16
CA ALA A 67 -6.00 9.76 -13.87
C ALA A 67 -6.42 8.58 -13.00
N VAL A 68 -5.96 7.38 -13.31
CA VAL A 68 -6.25 6.18 -12.52
C VAL A 68 -5.63 6.30 -11.14
N ALA A 69 -4.38 6.74 -11.04
CA ALA A 69 -3.68 6.91 -9.77
C ALA A 69 -4.37 7.95 -8.87
N GLY A 70 -4.88 9.05 -9.46
CA GLY A 70 -5.59 10.09 -8.70
C GLY A 70 -6.91 9.62 -8.11
N ILE A 71 -7.62 8.72 -8.78
CA ILE A 71 -8.90 8.18 -8.30
C ILE A 71 -8.69 7.18 -7.15
N ILE A 72 -7.55 6.55 -7.06
CA ILE A 72 -7.26 5.52 -6.05
C ILE A 72 -7.45 6.04 -4.63
N SER A 73 -7.13 7.31 -4.38
CA SER A 73 -7.32 7.91 -3.05
C SER A 73 -8.78 7.89 -2.59
N ASP A 74 -9.73 7.96 -3.52
CA ASP A 74 -11.16 7.89 -3.21
C ASP A 74 -11.58 6.50 -2.71
N TYR A 75 -10.79 5.49 -3.00
CA TYR A 75 -11.03 4.11 -2.53
C TYR A 75 -10.27 3.77 -1.24
N GLY A 76 -9.61 4.74 -0.63
CA GLY A 76 -8.95 4.58 0.67
C GLY A 76 -7.44 4.40 0.64
N TYR A 77 -6.79 4.55 -0.50
CA TYR A 77 -5.32 4.49 -0.58
C TYR A 77 -4.70 5.84 -0.26
N ASN A 78 -3.95 5.92 0.85
CA ASN A 78 -3.44 7.17 1.41
C ASN A 78 -1.93 7.38 1.24
N HIS A 79 -1.26 6.61 0.38
CA HIS A 79 0.21 6.60 0.31
C HIS A 79 0.79 7.40 -0.87
N GLY A 80 -0.04 8.21 -1.53
CA GLY A 80 0.39 9.11 -2.59
C GLY A 80 0.21 8.54 -4.00
N GLU A 81 -0.05 9.45 -4.94
CA GLU A 81 -0.34 9.11 -6.34
C GLU A 81 0.88 8.57 -7.08
N THR A 82 2.08 9.04 -6.74
CA THR A 82 3.33 8.60 -7.39
C THR A 82 3.58 7.11 -7.17
N SER A 83 3.36 6.62 -5.95
CA SER A 83 3.48 5.20 -5.63
C SER A 83 2.47 4.36 -6.42
N ALA A 84 1.23 4.82 -6.50
CA ALA A 84 0.18 4.15 -7.24
C ALA A 84 0.46 4.12 -8.74
N ALA A 85 0.91 5.24 -9.32
CA ALA A 85 1.30 5.32 -10.72
C ALA A 85 2.46 4.38 -11.05
N GLY A 86 3.48 4.34 -10.19
CA GLY A 86 4.63 3.44 -10.33
C GLY A 86 4.22 1.97 -10.31
N ALA A 87 3.33 1.59 -9.41
CA ALA A 87 2.79 0.23 -9.34
C ALA A 87 2.03 -0.14 -10.62
N GLY A 88 1.20 0.76 -11.13
CA GLY A 88 0.46 0.56 -12.37
C GLY A 88 1.38 0.37 -13.58
N GLN A 89 2.43 1.15 -13.68
CA GLN A 89 3.44 1.02 -14.74
C GLN A 89 4.13 -0.34 -14.71
N LEU A 90 4.51 -0.82 -13.54
CA LEU A 90 5.13 -2.14 -13.38
C LEU A 90 4.16 -3.27 -13.72
N MET A 91 2.88 -3.13 -13.40
CA MET A 91 1.85 -4.12 -13.74
C MET A 91 1.59 -4.22 -15.24
N ALA A 92 1.80 -3.13 -15.98
CA ALA A 92 1.65 -3.08 -17.43
C ALA A 92 2.92 -3.52 -18.18
N ALA A 93 4.05 -3.67 -17.51
CA ALA A 93 5.32 -4.02 -18.13
C ALA A 93 5.35 -5.49 -18.55
N THR A 94 5.46 -5.75 -19.85
CA THR A 94 5.43 -7.11 -20.39
C THR A 94 6.63 -7.96 -20.01
N TRP A 95 7.79 -7.33 -19.77
CA TRP A 95 9.01 -8.01 -19.37
C TRP A 95 9.07 -8.37 -17.89
N ASN A 96 8.19 -7.80 -17.08
CA ASN A 96 8.21 -7.95 -15.62
C ASN A 96 7.12 -8.89 -15.08
N ASN A 97 6.13 -9.21 -15.89
CA ASN A 97 4.96 -9.98 -15.46
C ASN A 97 4.82 -11.26 -16.29
N ASN A 98 4.51 -12.35 -15.62
CA ASN A 98 4.20 -13.61 -16.30
C ASN A 98 2.88 -13.48 -17.09
N ILE A 99 1.87 -12.92 -16.44
CA ILE A 99 0.59 -12.57 -17.10
C ILE A 99 0.31 -11.10 -16.78
N CYS A 100 0.20 -10.28 -17.81
CA CYS A 100 -0.12 -8.86 -17.63
C CYS A 100 -1.62 -8.68 -17.42
N LEU A 101 -1.99 -8.20 -16.24
CA LEU A 101 -3.39 -7.88 -15.92
C LEU A 101 -3.81 -6.51 -16.45
N VAL A 102 -2.84 -5.66 -16.77
CA VAL A 102 -3.05 -4.30 -17.28
C VAL A 102 -2.34 -4.18 -18.62
N GLU A 103 -3.05 -3.68 -19.63
CA GLU A 103 -2.46 -3.37 -20.93
C GLU A 103 -1.99 -1.94 -20.98
N GLY A 104 -0.71 -1.73 -21.31
CA GLY A 104 -0.11 -0.42 -21.40
C GLY A 104 0.04 0.05 -22.85
N ARG A 105 -0.14 1.35 -23.05
CA ARG A 105 0.16 2.05 -24.32
C ARG A 105 1.08 3.24 -24.07
N GLY A 106 2.07 3.40 -24.89
CA GLY A 106 2.99 4.53 -24.80
C GLY A 106 4.38 4.19 -24.40
#